data_61e6755cd96fa5e1ba5371adcb7009e6
#
_entry.id   61e6755cd96fa5e1ba5371adcb7009e6
#
_cell.length_a   1.000
_cell.length_b   1.000
_cell.length_c   1.000
_cell.angle_alpha   90.00
_cell.angle_beta   90.00
_cell.angle_gamma   90.00
#
_symmetry.space_group_name_H-M   'P 1'
#
loop_
_entity.id
_entity.type
_entity.pdbx_description
1 polymer ?
#
loop_
_entity_poly.entity_id
_entity_poly.type
_entity_poly.pdbx_seq_one_letter_code
_entity_poly.pdbx_strand_id
1 'polypeptide(L)'
;HPPSADTGADYYTRSVYTEDGVFDRGAGLDGAVGHEAIGAFTLTPAHQEAIAGGIAHLSALPYIELDGDEAFVTSYLQILHPDREAEPRELPNHGTTNGFRVHRVVANRWSLVRTPEGWRIKSRHMEPIDGSQGARDILSQALASYR
;
A
#
# COMPACT_ATOMS: atom_id res chain seq x y z
N HIS A 1 -7.71 -0.27 -0.70
CA HIS A 1 -6.66 -0.40 -1.72
C HIS A 1 -5.86 -1.72 -1.64
N PRO A 2 -5.38 -2.24 -0.49
CA PRO A 2 -4.69 -3.54 -0.48
C PRO A 2 -5.39 -4.66 -1.25
N PRO A 3 -6.71 -4.89 -1.12
CA PRO A 3 -7.39 -5.94 -1.89
C PRO A 3 -7.24 -5.80 -3.40
N SER A 4 -7.20 -4.60 -3.96
CA SER A 4 -7.02 -4.42 -5.41
C SER A 4 -5.60 -4.76 -5.87
N ALA A 5 -4.60 -4.50 -5.04
CA ALA A 5 -3.21 -4.90 -5.30
C ALA A 5 -3.03 -6.42 -5.23
N ASP A 6 -3.78 -7.10 -4.36
CA ASP A 6 -3.68 -8.55 -4.16
C ASP A 6 -4.53 -9.37 -5.13
N THR A 7 -5.43 -8.72 -5.87
CA THR A 7 -6.34 -9.37 -6.84
C THR A 7 -6.16 -8.90 -8.28
N GLY A 8 -5.38 -7.83 -8.50
CA GLY A 8 -5.25 -7.21 -9.83
C GLY A 8 -6.50 -6.43 -10.27
N ALA A 9 -7.34 -5.97 -9.33
CA ALA A 9 -8.56 -5.25 -9.62
C ALA A 9 -8.25 -3.78 -10.03
N ASP A 10 -7.81 -3.62 -11.26
CA ASP A 10 -7.43 -2.33 -11.87
C ASP A 10 -8.57 -1.31 -11.87
N TYR A 11 -9.80 -1.76 -12.16
CA TYR A 11 -11.01 -0.93 -12.16
C TYR A 11 -11.25 -0.27 -10.80
N TYR A 12 -11.04 -1.01 -9.70
CA TYR A 12 -11.17 -0.47 -8.35
C TYR A 12 -10.06 0.54 -8.06
N THR A 13 -8.82 0.20 -8.43
CA THR A 13 -7.68 1.11 -8.26
C THR A 13 -7.92 2.43 -8.99
N ARG A 14 -8.38 2.39 -10.26
CA ARG A 14 -8.75 3.61 -11.00
C ARG A 14 -9.82 4.42 -10.29
N SER A 15 -10.86 3.77 -9.76
CA SER A 15 -11.99 4.46 -9.14
C SER A 15 -11.68 5.19 -7.83
N VAL A 16 -10.62 4.82 -7.12
CA VAL A 16 -10.28 5.42 -5.83
C VAL A 16 -9.25 6.56 -5.93
N TYR A 17 -8.60 6.74 -7.07
CA TYR A 17 -7.70 7.86 -7.31
C TYR A 17 -8.39 9.00 -8.05
N THR A 18 -7.88 10.24 -7.88
CA THR A 18 -8.23 11.35 -8.79
C THR A 18 -7.63 11.10 -10.17
N GLU A 19 -8.17 11.79 -11.21
CA GLU A 19 -7.68 11.64 -12.60
C GLU A 19 -6.17 11.91 -12.71
N ASP A 20 -5.66 12.89 -11.96
CA ASP A 20 -4.26 13.31 -11.88
C ASP A 20 -3.49 12.67 -10.71
N GLY A 21 -4.05 11.64 -10.10
CA GLY A 21 -3.52 10.99 -8.91
C GLY A 21 -2.05 10.59 -9.06
N VAL A 22 -1.30 10.61 -7.96
CA VAL A 22 0.12 10.24 -7.93
C VAL A 22 0.34 9.04 -7.03
N PHE A 23 1.03 8.04 -7.55
CA PHE A 23 1.48 6.89 -6.79
C PHE A 23 3.01 6.83 -6.81
N ASP A 24 3.63 7.31 -5.74
CA ASP A 24 5.07 7.26 -5.50
C ASP A 24 5.40 6.05 -4.62
N ARG A 25 6.25 5.17 -5.11
CA ARG A 25 6.63 3.91 -4.44
C ARG A 25 7.94 4.01 -3.67
N GLY A 26 8.50 5.21 -3.57
CA GLY A 26 9.77 5.48 -2.90
C GLY A 26 10.99 5.15 -3.75
N ALA A 27 12.15 5.37 -3.17
CA ALA A 27 13.42 5.21 -3.87
C ALA A 27 13.62 3.81 -4.46
N GLY A 28 14.04 3.75 -5.72
CA GLY A 28 14.38 2.52 -6.42
C GLY A 28 13.21 1.76 -7.03
N LEU A 29 11.99 2.31 -6.96
CA LEU A 29 10.81 1.71 -7.59
C LEU A 29 10.07 2.74 -8.45
N ASP A 30 9.67 2.32 -9.66
CA ASP A 30 8.88 3.18 -10.54
C ASP A 30 7.50 3.46 -9.92
N GLY A 31 7.10 4.72 -9.95
CA GLY A 31 5.77 5.19 -9.61
C GLY A 31 4.87 5.30 -10.84
N ALA A 32 3.68 5.88 -10.64
CA ALA A 32 2.73 6.16 -11.71
C ALA A 32 1.97 7.47 -11.45
N VAL A 33 1.60 8.15 -12.52
CA VAL A 33 0.81 9.38 -12.49
C VAL A 33 -0.42 9.21 -13.37
N GLY A 34 -1.57 9.61 -12.83
CA GLY A 34 -2.89 9.42 -13.43
C GLY A 34 -3.53 8.09 -13.06
N HIS A 35 -4.83 8.11 -12.79
CA HIS A 35 -5.58 6.95 -12.31
C HIS A 35 -5.52 5.76 -13.27
N GLU A 36 -5.45 6.01 -14.58
CA GLU A 36 -5.32 4.97 -15.60
C GLU A 36 -3.98 4.24 -15.51
N ALA A 37 -2.88 4.97 -15.40
CA ALA A 37 -1.55 4.39 -15.26
C ALA A 37 -1.40 3.65 -13.92
N ILE A 38 -1.97 4.20 -12.84
CA ILE A 38 -1.95 3.57 -11.51
C ILE A 38 -2.77 2.27 -11.52
N GLY A 39 -3.94 2.27 -12.18
CA GLY A 39 -4.75 1.06 -12.35
C GLY A 39 -4.02 0.01 -13.18
N ALA A 40 -3.48 0.40 -14.32
CA ALA A 40 -2.74 -0.49 -15.22
C ALA A 40 -1.54 -1.17 -14.55
N PHE A 41 -0.96 -0.54 -13.52
CA PHE A 41 0.16 -1.10 -12.76
C PHE A 41 -0.17 -2.48 -12.18
N THR A 42 -1.41 -2.70 -11.72
CA THR A 42 -1.84 -3.98 -11.15
C THR A 42 -1.93 -5.10 -12.18
N LEU A 43 -1.97 -4.76 -13.47
CA LEU A 43 -2.04 -5.70 -14.60
C LEU A 43 -0.68 -6.01 -15.22
N THR A 44 0.41 -5.38 -14.75
CA THR A 44 1.75 -5.67 -15.28
C THR A 44 2.13 -7.13 -15.04
N PRO A 45 2.89 -7.78 -15.95
CA PRO A 45 3.30 -9.16 -15.79
C PRO A 45 4.01 -9.44 -14.46
N ALA A 46 4.89 -8.55 -14.02
CA ALA A 46 5.59 -8.67 -12.74
C ALA A 46 4.62 -8.65 -11.53
N HIS A 47 3.59 -7.79 -11.57
CA HIS A 47 2.60 -7.74 -10.50
C HIS A 47 1.68 -8.95 -10.49
N GLN A 48 1.28 -9.45 -11.68
CA GLN A 48 0.49 -10.67 -11.82
C GLN A 48 1.27 -11.91 -11.34
N GLU A 49 2.58 -11.96 -11.58
CA GLU A 49 3.45 -13.00 -11.02
C GLU A 49 3.50 -12.94 -9.49
N ALA A 50 3.59 -11.76 -8.91
CA ALA A 50 3.55 -11.58 -7.45
C ALA A 50 2.21 -12.05 -6.85
N ILE A 51 1.08 -11.74 -7.51
CA ILE A 51 -0.26 -12.22 -7.10
C ILE A 51 -0.32 -13.75 -7.16
N ALA A 52 0.12 -14.36 -8.27
CA ALA A 52 0.17 -15.81 -8.42
C ALA A 52 1.10 -16.46 -7.38
N GLY A 53 2.12 -15.75 -6.95
CA GLY A 53 3.03 -16.13 -5.87
C GLY A 53 2.44 -16.07 -4.46
N GLY A 54 1.27 -15.45 -4.29
CA GLY A 54 0.58 -15.34 -3.00
C GLY A 54 0.98 -14.10 -2.20
N ILE A 55 1.29 -12.98 -2.89
CA ILE A 55 1.55 -11.70 -2.20
C ILE A 55 0.33 -11.26 -1.39
N ALA A 56 0.56 -10.66 -0.23
CA ALA A 56 -0.47 -10.04 0.59
C ALA A 56 0.00 -8.70 1.16
N HIS A 57 -0.86 -7.70 1.08
CA HIS A 57 -0.62 -6.38 1.63
C HIS A 57 -1.45 -6.16 2.90
N LEU A 58 -0.79 -6.04 4.05
CA LEU A 58 -1.42 -5.79 5.33
C LEU A 58 -1.11 -4.37 5.82
N SER A 59 -2.14 -3.53 5.89
CA SER A 59 -2.01 -2.20 6.48
C SER A 59 -2.31 -2.25 7.98
N ALA A 60 -1.46 -1.61 8.78
CA ALA A 60 -1.76 -1.31 10.17
C ALA A 60 -2.91 -0.28 10.27
N LEU A 61 -3.45 -0.09 11.46
CA LEU A 61 -4.44 0.95 11.75
C LEU A 61 -3.86 2.32 11.33
N PRO A 62 -4.61 3.10 10.56
CA PRO A 62 -4.13 4.39 10.08
C PRO A 62 -4.27 5.48 11.13
N TYR A 63 -3.33 6.41 11.12
CA TYR A 63 -3.48 7.73 11.71
C TYR A 63 -4.09 8.66 10.66
N ILE A 64 -5.21 9.30 10.99
CA ILE A 64 -5.99 10.11 10.06
C ILE A 64 -6.07 11.55 10.57
N GLU A 65 -5.70 12.48 9.71
CA GLU A 65 -5.81 13.92 9.91
C GLU A 65 -6.88 14.44 8.93
N LEU A 66 -7.87 15.17 9.44
CA LEU A 66 -8.93 15.77 8.62
C LEU A 66 -8.78 17.29 8.63
N ASP A 67 -8.82 17.90 7.46
CA ASP A 67 -8.80 19.36 7.28
C ASP A 67 -9.82 19.72 6.18
N GLY A 68 -11.06 19.98 6.59
CA GLY A 68 -12.16 20.30 5.68
C GLY A 68 -12.42 19.18 4.66
N ASP A 69 -12.16 19.46 3.40
CA ASP A 69 -12.33 18.54 2.29
C ASP A 69 -11.03 17.82 1.90
N GLU A 70 -10.00 17.95 2.70
CA GLU A 70 -8.76 17.22 2.59
C GLU A 70 -8.58 16.25 3.77
N ALA A 71 -7.89 15.13 3.53
CA ALA A 71 -7.49 14.19 4.56
C ALA A 71 -6.09 13.67 4.30
N PHE A 72 -5.32 13.50 5.37
CA PHE A 72 -4.03 12.84 5.31
C PHE A 72 -4.09 11.56 6.14
N VAL A 73 -3.59 10.48 5.57
CA VAL A 73 -3.61 9.16 6.20
C VAL A 73 -2.20 8.61 6.24
N THR A 74 -1.73 8.26 7.42
CA THR A 74 -0.40 7.68 7.62
C THR A 74 -0.54 6.32 8.27
N SER A 75 0.14 5.31 7.72
CA SER A 75 0.16 3.97 8.30
C SER A 75 1.44 3.21 7.93
N TYR A 76 1.63 2.07 8.58
CA TYR A 76 2.59 1.06 8.13
C TYR A 76 1.91 0.10 7.18
N LEU A 77 2.64 -0.33 6.15
CA LEU A 77 2.24 -1.43 5.26
C LEU A 77 3.28 -2.54 5.35
N GLN A 78 2.80 -3.76 5.54
CA GLN A 78 3.60 -4.98 5.42
C GLN A 78 3.26 -5.68 4.12
N ILE A 79 4.29 -6.08 3.38
CA ILE A 79 4.15 -6.93 2.20
C ILE A 79 4.65 -8.31 2.59
N LEU A 80 3.77 -9.28 2.50
CA LEU A 80 4.02 -10.67 2.87
C LEU A 80 4.02 -11.56 1.63
N HIS A 81 4.74 -12.67 1.72
CA HIS A 81 4.61 -13.78 0.77
C HIS A 81 4.75 -15.13 1.49
N PRO A 82 4.18 -16.23 0.95
CA PRO A 82 4.35 -17.55 1.52
C PRO A 82 5.83 -17.94 1.64
N ASP A 83 6.20 -18.53 2.77
CA ASP A 83 7.55 -19.05 2.99
C ASP A 83 7.67 -20.46 2.41
N ARG A 84 8.09 -20.53 1.16
CA ARG A 84 8.23 -21.82 0.44
C ARG A 84 9.44 -22.64 0.86
N GLU A 85 10.33 -22.08 1.67
CA GLU A 85 11.54 -22.75 2.16
C GLU A 85 11.37 -23.32 3.57
N ALA A 86 10.37 -22.88 4.31
CA ALA A 86 10.09 -23.38 5.64
C ALA A 86 9.39 -24.74 5.62
N GLU A 87 9.61 -25.53 6.64
CA GLU A 87 8.91 -26.79 6.83
C GLU A 87 7.42 -26.58 7.08
N PRO A 88 6.54 -27.41 6.49
CA PRO A 88 5.11 -27.36 6.75
C PRO A 88 4.80 -27.60 8.24
N ARG A 89 3.90 -26.81 8.78
CA ARG A 89 3.41 -26.94 10.15
C ARG A 89 1.89 -27.02 10.15
N GLU A 90 1.37 -28.01 10.86
CA GLU A 90 -0.07 -28.13 11.09
C GLU A 90 -0.45 -27.37 12.35
N LEU A 91 -1.56 -26.66 12.27
CA LEU A 91 -2.22 -26.06 13.43
C LEU A 91 -3.63 -26.67 13.54
N PRO A 92 -4.00 -27.28 14.69
CA PRO A 92 -5.30 -27.90 14.86
C PRO A 92 -6.45 -26.98 14.44
N ASN A 93 -7.36 -27.50 13.62
CA ASN A 93 -8.49 -26.77 13.06
C ASN A 93 -8.16 -25.58 12.12
N HIS A 94 -6.87 -25.38 11.78
CA HIS A 94 -6.42 -24.28 10.92
C HIS A 94 -5.62 -24.74 9.69
N GLY A 95 -5.44 -26.06 9.54
CA GLY A 95 -4.74 -26.67 8.43
C GLY A 95 -3.23 -26.58 8.51
N THR A 96 -2.59 -26.91 7.38
CA THR A 96 -1.13 -26.97 7.24
C THR A 96 -0.62 -25.83 6.38
N THR A 97 0.44 -25.17 6.82
CA THR A 97 1.09 -24.08 6.09
C THR A 97 2.59 -24.05 6.37
N ASN A 98 3.37 -23.58 5.40
CA ASN A 98 4.77 -23.24 5.60
C ASN A 98 4.95 -21.86 6.28
N GLY A 99 3.85 -21.10 6.43
CA GLY A 99 3.87 -19.76 6.99
C GLY A 99 4.16 -18.69 5.94
N PHE A 100 4.46 -17.51 6.43
CA PHE A 100 4.71 -16.32 5.61
C PHE A 100 5.99 -15.63 6.06
N ARG A 101 6.67 -15.00 5.11
CA ARG A 101 7.76 -14.05 5.36
C ARG A 101 7.26 -12.63 5.14
N VAL A 102 7.71 -11.71 5.99
CA VAL A 102 7.62 -10.29 5.72
C VAL A 102 8.69 -9.96 4.68
N HIS A 103 8.26 -9.58 3.49
CA HIS A 103 9.14 -9.16 2.41
C HIS A 103 9.62 -7.72 2.58
N ARG A 104 8.69 -6.81 2.94
CA ARG A 104 8.96 -5.39 3.06
C ARG A 104 8.01 -4.76 4.07
N VAL A 105 8.53 -3.82 4.85
CA VAL A 105 7.74 -2.90 5.66
C VAL A 105 7.99 -1.49 5.16
N VAL A 106 6.92 -0.74 4.93
CA VAL A 106 7.03 0.64 4.45
C VAL A 106 6.18 1.58 5.31
N ALA A 107 6.64 2.83 5.44
CA ALA A 107 5.80 3.95 5.84
C ALA A 107 4.97 4.38 4.65
N ASN A 108 3.69 4.60 4.86
CA ASN A 108 2.72 5.01 3.85
C ASN A 108 2.07 6.33 4.25
N ARG A 109 1.98 7.27 3.31
CA ARG A 109 1.17 8.46 3.48
C ARG A 109 0.30 8.69 2.26
N TRP A 110 -0.98 8.89 2.48
CA TRP A 110 -1.96 9.28 1.46
C TRP A 110 -2.42 10.71 1.70
N SER A 111 -2.61 11.46 0.64
CA SER A 111 -3.40 12.67 0.59
C SER A 111 -4.69 12.35 -0.14
N LEU A 112 -5.81 12.69 0.46
CA LEU A 112 -7.14 12.48 -0.09
C LEU A 112 -7.87 13.80 -0.22
N VAL A 113 -8.81 13.85 -1.17
CA VAL A 113 -9.70 14.98 -1.37
C VAL A 113 -11.14 14.49 -1.44
N ARG A 114 -12.06 15.26 -0.87
CA ARG A 114 -13.50 14.99 -0.97
C ARG A 114 -14.01 15.46 -2.32
N THR A 115 -14.67 14.57 -3.03
CA THR A 115 -15.38 14.84 -4.30
C THR A 115 -16.87 14.59 -4.14
N PRO A 116 -17.72 14.98 -5.10
CA PRO A 116 -19.15 14.65 -5.08
C PRO A 116 -19.42 13.14 -4.97
N GLU A 117 -18.53 12.31 -5.50
CA GLU A 117 -18.63 10.84 -5.48
C GLU A 117 -17.96 10.22 -4.23
N GLY A 118 -17.46 11.03 -3.29
CA GLY A 118 -16.79 10.60 -2.08
C GLY A 118 -15.28 10.90 -2.08
N TRP A 119 -14.57 10.32 -1.15
CA TRP A 119 -13.14 10.52 -1.01
C TRP A 119 -12.34 9.86 -2.13
N ARG A 120 -11.36 10.59 -2.68
CA ARG A 120 -10.41 10.09 -3.69
C ARG A 120 -8.98 10.33 -3.23
N ILE A 121 -8.09 9.43 -3.60
CA ILE A 121 -6.66 9.53 -3.34
C ILE A 121 -6.06 10.49 -4.37
N LYS A 122 -5.51 11.60 -3.91
CA LYS A 122 -4.76 12.56 -4.71
C LYS A 122 -3.29 12.15 -4.84
N SER A 123 -2.71 11.65 -3.76
CA SER A 123 -1.36 11.10 -3.79
C SER A 123 -1.18 9.98 -2.77
N ARG A 124 -0.28 9.07 -3.09
CA ARG A 124 0.24 8.07 -2.17
C ARG A 124 1.74 8.03 -2.27
N HIS A 125 2.42 8.16 -1.14
CA HIS A 125 3.86 8.06 -1.03
C HIS A 125 4.23 6.95 -0.06
N MET A 126 5.22 6.13 -0.44
CA MET A 126 5.74 5.03 0.36
C MET A 126 7.26 5.10 0.46
N GLU A 127 7.79 4.86 1.65
CA GLU A 127 9.23 4.72 1.88
C GLU A 127 9.54 3.47 2.71
N PRO A 128 10.60 2.72 2.39
CA PRO A 128 10.96 1.52 3.13
C PRO A 128 11.42 1.88 4.56
N ILE A 129 11.05 1.03 5.51
CA ILE A 129 11.57 1.08 6.88
C ILE A 129 12.91 0.33 6.89
N ASP A 130 13.96 0.99 6.44
CA ASP A 130 15.30 0.42 6.27
C ASP A 130 16.40 1.19 7.06
N GLY A 131 15.97 2.14 7.91
CA GLY A 131 16.86 3.02 8.64
C GLY A 131 17.18 4.33 7.90
N SER A 132 16.75 4.50 6.66
CA SER A 132 16.86 5.76 5.92
C SER A 132 15.99 6.87 6.51
N GLN A 133 16.22 8.12 6.08
CA GLN A 133 15.47 9.26 6.59
C GLN A 133 14.05 9.32 6.02
N GLY A 134 13.83 8.85 4.78
CA GLY A 134 12.54 8.99 4.07
C GLY A 134 11.33 8.45 4.85
N ALA A 135 11.43 7.24 5.38
CA ALA A 135 10.35 6.68 6.20
C ALA A 135 10.09 7.48 7.49
N ARG A 136 11.16 7.98 8.13
CA ARG A 136 11.03 8.82 9.33
C ARG A 136 10.36 10.15 9.01
N ASP A 137 10.63 10.73 7.85
CA ASP A 137 10.02 11.97 7.40
C ASP A 137 8.51 11.78 7.17
N ILE A 138 8.10 10.69 6.51
CA ILE A 138 6.69 10.33 6.34
C ILE A 138 5.99 10.19 7.70
N LEU A 139 6.56 9.43 8.62
CA LEU A 139 5.95 9.19 9.93
C LEU A 139 5.92 10.47 10.80
N SER A 140 6.95 11.31 10.71
CA SER A 140 7.02 12.57 11.45
C SER A 140 5.98 13.59 10.99
N GLN A 141 5.57 13.57 9.72
CA GLN A 141 4.51 14.45 9.20
C GLN A 141 3.19 14.24 9.95
N ALA A 142 2.84 12.97 10.26
CA ALA A 142 1.64 12.66 11.03
C ALA A 142 1.63 13.25 12.45
N LEU A 143 2.79 13.59 12.98
CA LEU A 143 2.95 14.13 14.34
C LEU A 143 3.21 15.64 14.36
N ALA A 144 3.23 16.28 13.20
CA ALA A 144 3.62 17.70 13.10
C ALA A 144 2.69 18.65 13.88
N SER A 145 1.40 18.31 13.97
CA SER A 145 0.39 19.08 14.70
C SER A 145 0.55 19.05 16.23
N TYR A 146 1.42 18.17 16.76
CA TYR A 146 1.67 18.03 18.20
C TYR A 146 2.96 18.73 18.68
N ARG A 147 3.63 19.46 17.80
CA ARG A 147 4.89 20.20 18.11
C ARG A 147 4.65 21.65 18.50
#